data_1b937b48e7de042ae7d3a747ccccaca0
#
_entry.id   1b937b48e7de042ae7d3a747ccccaca0
#
_cell.length_a   1.000
_cell.length_b   1.000
_cell.length_c   1.000
_cell.angle_alpha   90.00
_cell.angle_beta   90.00
_cell.angle_gamma   90.00
#
_symmetry.space_group_name_H-M   'P 1'
#
loop_
_entity.id
_entity.type
_entity.pdbx_description
1 polymer ?
#
loop_
_entity_poly.entity_id
_entity_poly.type
_entity_poly.pdbx_seq_one_letter_code
_entity_poly.pdbx_strand_id
1 'polypeptide(L)'
;LSNPIALGYGFAFLIIASVWSIVTDRAGRPGMKSTHKTIQAYLASQGNDVKDAEELMEEHATETKVGTSQIRFSTNNETEFTMVLPEIHPGPYHPVGGSNIPYLIYKNLASSAMVMHSISDHALNLPSRNEVDNYLKNLQNFEIKEEGMKCTEPVVVQINKARVTGMLFGNNPLLLLSLSPHGMEDIPSYMKKEIEQYGSNRNFTKIMTVDCHNAMGEEISKEDGEDMLKAAKSCLDSLITK
;
A
#
# COMPACT_ATOMS: atom_id res chain seq x y z
N LEU A 1 -29.20 33.38 -44.30
CA LEU A 1 -27.93 33.64 -44.94
C LEU A 1 -27.04 34.41 -43.98
N SER A 2 -25.85 33.97 -43.76
CA SER A 2 -24.91 34.19 -42.69
C SER A 2 -24.59 35.69 -42.40
N ASN A 3 -24.91 36.10 -41.18
CA ASN A 3 -24.46 37.40 -40.68
C ASN A 3 -22.94 37.37 -40.50
N PRO A 4 -22.15 38.14 -41.24
CA PRO A 4 -20.68 38.13 -41.19
C PRO A 4 -20.12 38.48 -39.80
N ILE A 5 -20.84 39.27 -39.02
CA ILE A 5 -20.48 39.62 -37.64
C ILE A 5 -20.59 38.37 -36.74
N ALA A 6 -21.67 37.60 -36.89
CA ALA A 6 -21.85 36.33 -36.12
C ALA A 6 -20.79 35.30 -36.48
N LEU A 7 -20.37 35.20 -37.74
CA LEU A 7 -19.27 34.37 -38.18
C LEU A 7 -17.92 34.81 -37.52
N GLY A 8 -17.68 36.15 -37.47
CA GLY A 8 -16.52 36.70 -36.82
C GLY A 8 -16.42 36.35 -35.33
N TYR A 9 -17.55 36.48 -34.60
CA TYR A 9 -17.61 36.08 -33.20
C TYR A 9 -17.40 34.55 -33.00
N GLY A 10 -18.00 33.73 -33.88
CA GLY A 10 -17.80 32.28 -33.86
C GLY A 10 -16.32 31.91 -34.04
N PHE A 11 -15.62 32.58 -34.99
CA PHE A 11 -14.21 32.35 -35.24
C PHE A 11 -13.34 32.79 -34.05
N ALA A 12 -13.61 33.97 -33.47
CA ALA A 12 -12.93 34.44 -32.27
C ALA A 12 -13.11 33.50 -31.08
N PHE A 13 -14.34 33.00 -30.87
CA PHE A 13 -14.61 32.01 -29.83
C PHE A 13 -13.82 30.71 -30.04
N LEU A 14 -13.77 30.17 -31.27
CA LEU A 14 -13.01 28.97 -31.57
C LEU A 14 -11.50 29.15 -31.30
N ILE A 15 -10.95 30.29 -31.65
CA ILE A 15 -9.52 30.59 -31.35
C ILE A 15 -9.29 30.61 -29.85
N ILE A 16 -10.11 31.36 -29.10
CA ILE A 16 -9.99 31.47 -27.64
C ILE A 16 -10.14 30.10 -26.97
N ALA A 17 -11.17 29.32 -27.36
CA ALA A 17 -11.39 27.99 -26.82
C ALA A 17 -10.23 27.04 -27.13
N SER A 18 -9.67 27.10 -28.34
CA SER A 18 -8.51 26.28 -28.72
C SER A 18 -7.27 26.64 -27.92
N VAL A 19 -6.96 27.92 -27.77
CA VAL A 19 -5.83 28.40 -26.96
C VAL A 19 -6.02 27.98 -25.50
N TRP A 20 -7.21 28.18 -24.95
CA TRP A 20 -7.54 27.74 -23.59
C TRP A 20 -7.36 26.23 -23.42
N SER A 21 -7.89 25.43 -24.34
CA SER A 21 -7.71 23.98 -24.32
C SER A 21 -6.23 23.56 -24.32
N ILE A 22 -5.41 24.18 -25.17
CA ILE A 22 -3.97 23.89 -25.23
C ILE A 22 -3.26 24.26 -23.92
N VAL A 23 -3.62 25.40 -23.33
CA VAL A 23 -3.03 25.87 -22.07
C VAL A 23 -3.41 24.93 -20.93
N THR A 24 -4.68 24.58 -20.81
CA THR A 24 -5.16 23.66 -19.76
C THR A 24 -4.60 22.25 -19.94
N ASP A 25 -4.46 21.76 -21.18
CA ASP A 25 -3.86 20.45 -21.43
C ASP A 25 -2.38 20.37 -21.00
N ARG A 26 -1.69 21.51 -21.04
CA ARG A 26 -0.28 21.58 -20.64
C ARG A 26 -0.06 21.92 -19.17
N ALA A 27 -1.12 22.27 -18.43
CA ALA A 27 -1.01 22.76 -17.06
C ALA A 27 -0.40 21.73 -16.08
N GLY A 28 -0.55 20.43 -16.36
CA GLY A 28 -0.01 19.36 -15.54
C GLY A 28 1.46 19.01 -15.76
N ARG A 29 2.14 19.67 -16.72
CA ARG A 29 3.55 19.35 -17.03
C ARG A 29 4.50 19.86 -15.96
N PRO A 30 5.58 19.13 -15.62
CA PRO A 30 6.05 17.90 -16.25
C PRO A 30 5.41 16.62 -15.73
N GLY A 31 4.58 16.68 -14.67
CA GLY A 31 4.04 15.51 -13.99
C GLY A 31 3.11 14.64 -14.85
N MET A 32 2.50 15.21 -15.90
CA MET A 32 1.70 14.47 -16.87
C MET A 32 1.85 15.06 -18.27
N LYS A 33 1.84 14.19 -19.29
CA LYS A 33 2.01 14.62 -20.69
C LYS A 33 0.84 15.45 -21.20
N SER A 34 -0.38 15.11 -20.81
CA SER A 34 -1.64 15.73 -21.19
C SER A 34 -2.63 15.67 -20.03
N THR A 35 -3.06 16.81 -19.54
CA THR A 35 -4.08 16.90 -18.49
C THR A 35 -5.42 16.36 -18.97
N HIS A 36 -5.81 16.65 -20.22
CA HIS A 36 -7.08 16.17 -20.78
C HIS A 36 -7.12 14.66 -20.89
N LYS A 37 -6.06 14.01 -21.38
CA LYS A 37 -5.99 12.53 -21.44
C LYS A 37 -6.04 11.91 -20.07
N THR A 38 -5.34 12.47 -19.09
CA THR A 38 -5.36 11.97 -17.71
C THR A 38 -6.76 12.05 -17.10
N ILE A 39 -7.46 13.18 -17.28
CA ILE A 39 -8.85 13.33 -16.81
C ILE A 39 -9.77 12.36 -17.55
N GLN A 40 -9.63 12.22 -18.87
CA GLN A 40 -10.42 11.29 -19.67
C GLN A 40 -10.24 9.85 -19.22
N ALA A 41 -9.00 9.42 -19.01
CA ALA A 41 -8.67 8.08 -18.53
C ALA A 41 -9.23 7.82 -17.11
N TYR A 42 -9.11 8.81 -16.22
CA TYR A 42 -9.71 8.74 -14.89
C TYR A 42 -11.24 8.60 -14.95
N LEU A 43 -11.93 9.40 -15.76
CA LEU A 43 -13.38 9.32 -15.91
C LEU A 43 -13.81 7.99 -16.54
N ALA A 44 -13.08 7.47 -17.52
CA ALA A 44 -13.34 6.16 -18.12
C ALA A 44 -13.19 5.03 -17.08
N SER A 45 -12.17 5.11 -16.22
CA SER A 45 -11.94 4.11 -15.17
C SER A 45 -13.11 4.00 -14.18
N GLN A 46 -13.82 5.10 -13.90
CA GLN A 46 -15.02 5.08 -13.06
C GLN A 46 -16.16 4.24 -13.70
N GLY A 47 -16.15 4.08 -15.03
CA GLY A 47 -17.03 3.17 -15.77
C GLY A 47 -16.46 1.76 -15.97
N ASN A 48 -15.40 1.38 -15.23
CA ASN A 48 -14.65 0.12 -15.36
C ASN A 48 -13.81 -0.02 -16.65
N ASP A 49 -13.66 1.02 -17.46
CA ASP A 49 -12.68 1.06 -18.55
C ASP A 49 -11.36 1.63 -18.03
N VAL A 50 -10.52 0.74 -17.51
CA VAL A 50 -9.28 1.11 -16.81
C VAL A 50 -8.07 1.18 -17.72
N LYS A 51 -8.19 0.77 -18.99
CA LYS A 51 -7.05 0.57 -19.89
C LYS A 51 -6.17 1.82 -20.00
N ASP A 52 -6.75 2.95 -20.36
CA ASP A 52 -5.99 4.19 -20.56
C ASP A 52 -5.38 4.70 -19.24
N ALA A 53 -6.07 4.47 -18.12
CA ALA A 53 -5.55 4.83 -16.80
C ALA A 53 -4.35 3.97 -16.39
N GLU A 54 -4.44 2.66 -16.63
CA GLU A 54 -3.32 1.74 -16.37
C GLU A 54 -2.12 2.02 -17.27
N GLU A 55 -2.33 2.30 -18.57
CA GLU A 55 -1.26 2.70 -19.48
C GLU A 55 -0.55 3.98 -19.00
N LEU A 56 -1.30 4.99 -18.54
CA LEU A 56 -0.73 6.21 -17.98
C LEU A 56 0.07 5.96 -16.70
N MET A 57 -0.39 5.06 -15.83
CA MET A 57 0.34 4.70 -14.62
C MET A 57 1.61 3.91 -14.94
N GLU A 58 1.56 2.97 -15.87
CA GLU A 58 2.74 2.20 -16.32
C GLU A 58 3.80 3.10 -16.98
N GLU A 59 3.41 4.12 -17.74
CA GLU A 59 4.35 5.09 -18.33
C GLU A 59 5.23 5.81 -17.28
N HIS A 60 4.78 5.91 -16.03
CA HIS A 60 5.48 6.59 -14.96
C HIS A 60 6.00 5.61 -13.88
N ALA A 61 5.67 4.33 -14.02
CA ALA A 61 6.10 3.31 -13.07
C ALA A 61 7.61 3.01 -13.22
N THR A 62 8.21 2.64 -12.11
CA THR A 62 9.58 2.15 -12.06
C THR A 62 9.58 0.74 -11.47
N GLU A 63 10.38 -0.13 -12.04
CA GLU A 63 10.53 -1.49 -11.52
C GLU A 63 11.22 -1.45 -10.15
N THR A 64 10.63 -2.15 -9.19
CA THR A 64 11.21 -2.29 -7.86
C THR A 64 10.91 -3.67 -7.27
N LYS A 65 11.68 -4.07 -6.26
CA LYS A 65 11.43 -5.31 -5.53
C LYS A 65 10.56 -5.01 -4.32
N VAL A 66 9.47 -5.74 -4.18
CA VAL A 66 8.58 -5.68 -3.02
C VAL A 66 8.65 -6.98 -2.23
N GLY A 67 8.64 -6.87 -0.90
CA GLY A 67 8.58 -8.00 -0.02
C GLY A 67 7.14 -8.47 0.19
N THR A 68 7.00 -9.75 0.48
CA THR A 68 5.75 -10.29 1.03
C THR A 68 6.10 -11.35 2.05
N SER A 69 5.47 -11.31 3.21
CA SER A 69 5.60 -12.36 4.23
C SER A 69 4.31 -13.15 4.31
N GLN A 70 4.42 -14.45 4.53
CA GLN A 70 3.27 -15.31 4.79
C GLN A 70 3.51 -16.12 6.07
N ILE A 71 2.49 -16.20 6.92
CA ILE A 71 2.44 -17.11 8.06
C ILE A 71 1.30 -18.09 7.79
N ARG A 72 1.60 -19.38 7.65
CA ARG A 72 0.62 -20.42 7.37
C ARG A 72 0.37 -21.25 8.63
N PHE A 73 -0.90 -21.40 8.95
CA PHE A 73 -1.36 -22.25 10.04
C PHE A 73 -1.89 -23.54 9.42
N SER A 74 -1.31 -24.66 9.82
CA SER A 74 -1.61 -25.96 9.22
C SER A 74 -1.95 -26.98 10.30
N THR A 75 -2.93 -27.84 10.01
CA THR A 75 -3.27 -29.01 10.80
C THR A 75 -3.16 -30.24 9.89
N ASN A 76 -2.48 -31.29 10.34
CA ASN A 76 -2.29 -32.53 9.56
C ASN A 76 -1.73 -32.31 8.15
N ASN A 77 -0.81 -31.36 7.98
CA ASN A 77 -0.18 -30.96 6.71
C ASN A 77 -1.13 -30.23 5.71
N GLU A 78 -2.33 -29.89 6.11
CA GLU A 78 -3.21 -29.04 5.32
C GLU A 78 -3.20 -27.60 5.84
N THR A 79 -2.99 -26.62 4.97
CA THR A 79 -3.04 -25.22 5.36
C THR A 79 -4.50 -24.78 5.53
N GLU A 80 -4.86 -24.44 6.76
CA GLU A 80 -6.22 -24.01 7.11
C GLU A 80 -6.38 -22.49 7.02
N PHE A 81 -5.32 -21.76 7.38
CA PHE A 81 -5.36 -20.31 7.42
C PHE A 81 -4.01 -19.70 7.04
N THR A 82 -4.03 -18.60 6.31
CA THR A 82 -2.82 -17.86 5.91
C THR A 82 -2.94 -16.39 6.26
N MET A 83 -1.98 -15.86 7.01
CA MET A 83 -1.78 -14.43 7.15
C MET A 83 -0.80 -13.98 6.08
N VAL A 84 -1.17 -12.97 5.28
CA VAL A 84 -0.34 -12.41 4.21
C VAL A 84 -0.06 -10.95 4.52
N LEU A 85 1.21 -10.59 4.50
CA LEU A 85 1.71 -9.25 4.76
C LEU A 85 2.44 -8.75 3.51
N PRO A 86 1.72 -8.22 2.52
CA PRO A 86 2.33 -7.62 1.34
C PRO A 86 2.95 -6.28 1.69
N GLU A 87 4.16 -6.01 1.20
CA GLU A 87 4.80 -4.70 1.26
C GLU A 87 4.41 -3.86 0.04
N ILE A 88 3.14 -3.96 -0.34
CA ILE A 88 2.52 -3.23 -1.45
C ILE A 88 1.39 -2.40 -0.87
N HIS A 89 1.37 -1.13 -1.22
CA HIS A 89 0.28 -0.23 -0.86
C HIS A 89 -0.89 -0.39 -1.86
N PRO A 90 -2.15 -0.44 -1.41
CA PRO A 90 -3.30 -0.35 -2.31
C PRO A 90 -3.23 0.94 -3.14
N GLY A 91 -3.48 0.84 -4.43
CA GLY A 91 -3.48 2.01 -5.30
C GLY A 91 -4.60 3.00 -4.96
N PRO A 92 -4.41 4.31 -5.19
CA PRO A 92 -5.35 5.35 -4.75
C PRO A 92 -6.64 5.42 -5.57
N TYR A 93 -6.67 4.82 -6.76
CA TYR A 93 -7.77 4.99 -7.72
C TYR A 93 -8.45 3.67 -8.03
N HIS A 94 -9.53 3.36 -7.30
CA HIS A 94 -10.37 2.20 -7.64
C HIS A 94 -11.14 2.47 -8.96
N PRO A 95 -11.19 1.53 -9.92
CA PRO A 95 -10.70 0.13 -9.86
C PRO A 95 -9.36 -0.12 -10.58
N VAL A 96 -8.47 0.86 -10.67
CA VAL A 96 -7.21 0.80 -11.44
C VAL A 96 -6.17 -0.06 -10.73
N GLY A 97 -5.48 -0.93 -11.47
CA GLY A 97 -4.36 -1.73 -11.01
C GLY A 97 -4.59 -2.46 -9.69
N GLY A 98 -3.66 -2.29 -8.76
CA GLY A 98 -3.67 -2.91 -7.43
C GLY A 98 -4.51 -2.20 -6.37
N SER A 99 -5.44 -1.31 -6.75
CA SER A 99 -6.28 -0.58 -5.78
C SER A 99 -7.10 -1.48 -4.83
N ASN A 100 -7.42 -2.70 -5.25
CA ASN A 100 -8.13 -3.69 -4.45
C ASN A 100 -7.26 -4.93 -4.14
N ILE A 101 -5.95 -4.76 -4.06
CA ILE A 101 -5.01 -5.87 -3.90
C ILE A 101 -5.28 -6.77 -2.68
N PRO A 102 -5.71 -6.27 -1.51
CA PRO A 102 -6.03 -7.15 -0.38
C PRO A 102 -7.12 -8.17 -0.70
N TYR A 103 -8.19 -7.73 -1.38
CA TYR A 103 -9.28 -8.61 -1.79
C TYR A 103 -8.83 -9.61 -2.87
N LEU A 104 -8.00 -9.16 -3.81
CA LEU A 104 -7.49 -10.02 -4.89
C LEU A 104 -6.56 -11.10 -4.33
N ILE A 105 -5.72 -10.79 -3.35
CA ILE A 105 -4.91 -11.77 -2.61
C ILE A 105 -5.84 -12.77 -1.91
N TYR A 106 -6.82 -12.29 -1.14
CA TYR A 106 -7.78 -13.15 -0.44
C TYR A 106 -8.49 -14.12 -1.38
N LYS A 107 -8.93 -13.65 -2.54
CA LYS A 107 -9.58 -14.47 -3.57
C LYS A 107 -8.67 -15.50 -4.24
N ASN A 108 -7.39 -15.20 -4.32
CA ASN A 108 -6.39 -16.03 -5.01
C ASN A 108 -5.87 -17.18 -4.15
N LEU A 109 -6.00 -17.09 -2.83
CA LEU A 109 -5.54 -18.13 -1.92
C LEU A 109 -6.58 -19.26 -1.77
N ALA A 110 -6.09 -20.51 -1.75
CA ALA A 110 -6.94 -21.68 -1.59
C ALA A 110 -7.44 -21.88 -0.15
N SER A 111 -6.71 -21.35 0.85
CA SER A 111 -7.07 -21.39 2.27
C SER A 111 -7.79 -20.10 2.68
N SER A 112 -8.45 -20.14 3.83
CA SER A 112 -8.89 -18.92 4.50
C SER A 112 -7.69 -17.99 4.71
N ALA A 113 -7.87 -16.69 4.47
CA ALA A 113 -6.76 -15.74 4.53
C ALA A 113 -7.12 -14.46 5.25
N MET A 114 -6.12 -13.87 5.90
CA MET A 114 -6.13 -12.49 6.38
C MET A 114 -5.01 -11.75 5.67
N VAL A 115 -5.35 -10.70 4.97
CA VAL A 115 -4.37 -9.81 4.34
C VAL A 115 -4.19 -8.59 5.25
N MET A 116 -2.97 -8.40 5.72
CA MET A 116 -2.63 -7.34 6.68
C MET A 116 -1.86 -6.24 5.96
N HIS A 117 -2.18 -4.98 6.23
CA HIS A 117 -1.46 -3.86 5.66
C HIS A 117 -0.07 -3.72 6.30
N SER A 118 0.98 -4.04 5.56
CA SER A 118 2.35 -3.78 6.00
C SER A 118 2.70 -2.30 5.85
N ILE A 119 3.59 -1.78 6.70
CA ILE A 119 4.12 -0.43 6.49
C ILE A 119 4.78 -0.38 5.11
N SER A 120 4.18 0.38 4.21
CA SER A 120 4.62 0.54 2.81
C SER A 120 4.45 1.97 2.34
N ASP A 121 5.26 2.37 1.38
CA ASP A 121 5.17 3.69 0.75
C ASP A 121 4.05 3.70 -0.29
N HIS A 122 3.30 4.80 -0.42
CA HIS A 122 2.27 4.99 -1.44
C HIS A 122 2.78 4.77 -2.87
N ALA A 123 4.07 4.98 -3.11
CA ALA A 123 4.70 4.69 -4.40
C ALA A 123 4.82 3.19 -4.71
N LEU A 124 4.70 2.31 -3.70
CA LEU A 124 4.79 0.86 -3.85
C LEU A 124 3.43 0.24 -4.20
N ASN A 125 2.76 0.75 -5.21
CA ASN A 125 1.50 0.19 -5.72
C ASN A 125 1.69 -0.47 -7.08
N LEU A 126 0.77 -1.38 -7.43
CA LEU A 126 0.77 -2.07 -8.73
C LEU A 126 0.00 -1.22 -9.74
N PRO A 127 0.63 -0.75 -10.82
CA PRO A 127 0.03 0.22 -11.74
C PRO A 127 -1.07 -0.35 -12.63
N SER A 128 -1.08 -1.67 -12.87
CA SER A 128 -2.01 -2.30 -13.81
C SER A 128 -2.46 -3.68 -13.36
N ARG A 129 -3.52 -4.19 -13.99
CA ARG A 129 -4.00 -5.55 -13.81
C ARG A 129 -2.97 -6.60 -14.19
N ASN A 130 -2.15 -6.32 -15.19
CA ASN A 130 -1.06 -7.22 -15.60
C ASN A 130 -0.04 -7.40 -14.47
N GLU A 131 0.35 -6.32 -13.80
CA GLU A 131 1.26 -6.39 -12.65
C GLU A 131 0.60 -7.06 -11.44
N VAL A 132 -0.69 -6.86 -11.23
CA VAL A 132 -1.46 -7.62 -10.22
C VAL A 132 -1.42 -9.12 -10.50
N ASP A 133 -1.69 -9.53 -11.75
CA ASP A 133 -1.67 -10.95 -12.12
C ASP A 133 -0.28 -11.56 -11.96
N ASN A 134 0.77 -10.84 -12.31
CA ASN A 134 2.16 -11.25 -12.10
C ASN A 134 2.47 -11.43 -10.61
N TYR A 135 2.05 -10.48 -9.78
CA TYR A 135 2.22 -10.56 -8.33
C TYR A 135 1.47 -11.77 -7.74
N LEU A 136 0.21 -11.98 -8.11
CA LEU A 136 -0.61 -13.09 -7.61
C LEU A 136 -0.06 -14.46 -8.02
N LYS A 137 0.48 -14.60 -9.24
CA LYS A 137 1.19 -15.83 -9.68
C LYS A 137 2.42 -16.11 -8.81
N ASN A 138 3.20 -15.07 -8.52
CA ASN A 138 4.37 -15.21 -7.65
C ASN A 138 3.96 -15.57 -6.22
N LEU A 139 2.85 -15.01 -5.73
CA LEU A 139 2.34 -15.30 -4.40
C LEU A 139 1.99 -16.79 -4.18
N GLN A 140 1.54 -17.48 -5.21
CA GLN A 140 1.23 -18.92 -5.16
C GLN A 140 2.49 -19.80 -5.06
N ASN A 141 3.62 -19.31 -5.56
CA ASN A 141 4.89 -20.04 -5.63
C ASN A 141 5.81 -19.79 -4.43
N PHE A 142 5.25 -19.29 -3.30
CA PHE A 142 6.05 -19.05 -2.11
C PHE A 142 6.57 -20.35 -1.51
N GLU A 143 7.89 -20.43 -1.37
CA GLU A 143 8.54 -21.51 -0.65
C GLU A 143 8.40 -21.33 0.86
N ILE A 144 8.13 -22.44 1.56
CA ILE A 144 8.15 -22.47 3.03
C ILE A 144 9.61 -22.46 3.48
N LYS A 145 10.02 -21.42 4.21
CA LYS A 145 11.41 -21.27 4.69
C LYS A 145 11.64 -21.93 6.05
N GLU A 146 10.63 -21.91 6.90
CA GLU A 146 10.66 -22.46 8.24
C GLU A 146 9.34 -23.17 8.53
N GLU A 147 9.42 -24.37 9.11
CA GLU A 147 8.25 -25.17 9.48
C GLU A 147 8.22 -25.45 10.99
N GLY A 148 7.05 -25.77 11.52
CA GLY A 148 6.87 -26.15 12.92
C GLY A 148 7.22 -25.05 13.92
N MET A 149 7.13 -23.80 13.51
CA MET A 149 7.40 -22.66 14.38
C MET A 149 6.39 -22.60 15.52
N LYS A 150 6.91 -22.29 16.71
CA LYS A 150 6.07 -21.94 17.86
C LYS A 150 5.79 -20.45 17.84
N CYS A 151 4.60 -20.05 18.29
CA CYS A 151 4.31 -18.65 18.57
C CYS A 151 4.31 -18.39 20.10
N THR A 152 4.66 -17.17 20.46
CA THR A 152 4.58 -16.72 21.86
C THR A 152 3.19 -16.14 22.17
N GLU A 153 2.90 -15.98 23.45
CA GLU A 153 1.84 -15.09 23.88
C GLU A 153 2.11 -13.64 23.40
N PRO A 154 1.06 -12.88 23.12
CA PRO A 154 1.24 -11.50 22.69
C PRO A 154 1.83 -10.63 23.81
N VAL A 155 2.71 -9.73 23.43
CA VAL A 155 3.23 -8.65 24.29
C VAL A 155 2.61 -7.34 23.84
N VAL A 156 2.08 -6.57 24.77
CA VAL A 156 1.51 -5.25 24.48
C VAL A 156 2.31 -4.19 25.19
N VAL A 157 2.79 -3.21 24.45
CA VAL A 157 3.45 -2.02 24.96
C VAL A 157 2.68 -0.79 24.53
N GLN A 158 2.38 0.10 25.50
CA GLN A 158 1.72 1.36 25.21
C GLN A 158 2.55 2.52 25.79
N ILE A 159 2.80 3.53 24.96
CA ILE A 159 3.45 4.78 25.34
C ILE A 159 2.54 5.90 24.84
N ASN A 160 1.95 6.64 25.76
CA ASN A 160 0.92 7.63 25.48
C ASN A 160 -0.20 7.05 24.58
N LYS A 161 -0.38 7.57 23.36
CA LYS A 161 -1.36 7.07 22.38
C LYS A 161 -0.85 5.84 21.62
N ALA A 162 0.47 5.72 21.48
CA ALA A 162 1.08 4.67 20.66
C ALA A 162 0.98 3.31 21.36
N ARG A 163 0.38 2.35 20.67
CA ARG A 163 0.23 0.97 21.12
C ARG A 163 0.84 0.01 20.11
N VAL A 164 1.73 -0.84 20.59
CA VAL A 164 2.34 -1.90 19.80
C VAL A 164 2.04 -3.25 20.44
N THR A 165 1.46 -4.15 19.64
CA THR A 165 1.24 -5.54 20.04
C THR A 165 2.19 -6.43 19.24
N GLY A 166 3.00 -7.22 19.90
CA GLY A 166 4.00 -8.08 19.26
C GLY A 166 3.85 -9.54 19.63
N MET A 167 4.16 -10.42 18.69
CA MET A 167 4.27 -11.88 18.87
C MET A 167 5.49 -12.39 18.12
N LEU A 168 6.12 -13.47 18.59
CA LEU A 168 7.11 -14.21 17.81
C LEU A 168 6.48 -15.39 17.11
N PHE A 169 6.88 -15.60 15.87
CA PHE A 169 6.71 -16.84 15.10
C PHE A 169 8.11 -17.40 14.81
N GLY A 170 8.54 -18.40 15.62
CA GLY A 170 9.95 -18.78 15.66
C GLY A 170 10.81 -17.60 16.11
N ASN A 171 11.72 -17.14 15.25
CA ASN A 171 12.55 -15.94 15.50
C ASN A 171 12.12 -14.72 14.67
N ASN A 172 10.85 -14.69 14.24
CA ASN A 172 10.30 -13.66 13.38
C ASN A 172 9.20 -12.89 14.13
N PRO A 173 9.47 -11.68 14.66
CA PRO A 173 8.45 -10.87 15.31
C PRO A 173 7.44 -10.32 14.31
N LEU A 174 6.17 -10.40 14.68
CA LEU A 174 5.06 -9.67 14.08
C LEU A 174 4.66 -8.54 15.03
N LEU A 175 4.67 -7.31 14.55
CA LEU A 175 4.31 -6.11 15.29
C LEU A 175 3.10 -5.44 14.66
N LEU A 176 2.04 -5.24 15.43
CA LEU A 176 0.88 -4.45 15.06
C LEU A 176 1.01 -3.07 15.73
N LEU A 177 1.06 -2.02 14.91
CA LEU A 177 1.27 -0.64 15.36
C LEU A 177 -0.03 0.15 15.19
N SER A 178 -0.46 0.85 16.24
CA SER A 178 -1.74 1.57 16.25
C SER A 178 -1.70 2.79 17.17
N LEU A 179 -2.46 3.82 16.80
CA LEU A 179 -2.82 4.94 17.70
C LEU A 179 -4.28 4.83 18.20
N SER A 180 -5.00 3.76 17.83
CA SER A 180 -6.42 3.60 18.18
C SER A 180 -6.68 3.78 19.68
N PRO A 181 -7.71 4.54 20.09
CA PRO A 181 -8.85 5.05 19.28
C PRO A 181 -8.59 6.38 18.56
N HIS A 182 -7.39 6.93 18.61
CA HIS A 182 -7.03 8.14 17.86
C HIS A 182 -6.86 7.83 16.38
N GLY A 183 -7.15 8.82 15.51
CA GLY A 183 -6.96 8.70 14.08
C GLY A 183 -5.47 8.54 13.72
N MET A 184 -5.22 7.73 12.72
CA MET A 184 -3.89 7.52 12.15
C MET A 184 -4.06 7.07 10.71
N GLU A 185 -3.40 7.75 9.79
CA GLU A 185 -3.17 7.29 8.43
C GLU A 185 -1.88 6.45 8.38
N ASP A 186 -1.23 6.35 7.23
CA ASP A 186 -0.09 5.49 7.04
C ASP A 186 1.10 5.81 7.96
N ILE A 187 1.76 4.77 8.43
CA ILE A 187 3.01 4.89 9.16
C ILE A 187 4.15 5.15 8.16
N PRO A 188 4.94 6.23 8.35
CA PRO A 188 6.04 6.55 7.45
C PRO A 188 7.07 5.41 7.29
N SER A 189 7.50 5.15 6.06
CA SER A 189 8.39 4.04 5.72
C SER A 189 9.75 4.06 6.44
N TYR A 190 10.23 5.24 6.88
CA TYR A 190 11.46 5.33 7.66
C TYR A 190 11.35 4.62 9.02
N MET A 191 10.14 4.61 9.62
CA MET A 191 9.91 3.94 10.90
C MET A 191 10.08 2.43 10.78
N LYS A 192 9.61 1.83 9.68
CA LYS A 192 9.86 0.42 9.37
C LYS A 192 11.36 0.12 9.35
N LYS A 193 12.15 0.94 8.63
CA LYS A 193 13.62 0.77 8.56
C LYS A 193 14.27 0.84 9.91
N GLU A 194 13.86 1.78 10.78
CA GLU A 194 14.39 1.88 12.15
C GLU A 194 14.04 0.66 13.00
N ILE A 195 12.80 0.16 12.91
CA ILE A 195 12.36 -1.04 13.63
C ILE A 195 13.13 -2.26 13.15
N GLU A 196 13.28 -2.44 11.84
CA GLU A 196 14.03 -3.55 11.24
C GLU A 196 15.51 -3.51 11.65
N GLN A 197 16.16 -2.34 11.60
CA GLN A 197 17.53 -2.17 12.05
C GLN A 197 17.70 -2.48 13.54
N TYR A 198 16.78 -2.00 14.36
CA TYR A 198 16.80 -2.26 15.79
C TYR A 198 16.67 -3.75 16.12
N GLY A 199 15.76 -4.45 15.43
CA GLY A 199 15.56 -5.88 15.65
C GLY A 199 16.66 -6.74 15.06
N SER A 200 17.27 -6.37 13.92
CA SER A 200 18.44 -7.07 13.36
C SER A 200 19.60 -7.08 14.34
N ASN A 201 19.82 -6.00 15.10
CA ASN A 201 20.84 -5.93 16.16
C ASN A 201 20.51 -6.84 17.36
N ARG A 202 19.34 -7.47 17.40
CA ARG A 202 18.86 -8.41 18.41
C ARG A 202 18.73 -9.84 17.89
N ASN A 203 19.29 -10.09 16.72
CA ASN A 203 19.31 -11.38 16.04
C ASN A 203 17.91 -11.89 15.59
N PHE A 204 16.90 -11.02 15.46
CA PHE A 204 15.66 -11.40 14.80
C PHE A 204 15.89 -11.61 13.30
N THR A 205 15.28 -12.65 12.72
CA THR A 205 15.52 -13.03 11.33
C THR A 205 14.75 -12.13 10.36
N LYS A 206 13.45 -11.97 10.57
CA LYS A 206 12.57 -11.12 9.76
C LYS A 206 11.55 -10.45 10.65
N ILE A 207 11.51 -9.14 10.63
CA ILE A 207 10.48 -8.37 11.35
C ILE A 207 9.33 -8.07 10.40
N MET A 208 8.14 -8.43 10.81
CA MET A 208 6.90 -8.17 10.10
C MET A 208 6.18 -7.03 10.82
N THR A 209 5.84 -5.98 10.10
CA THR A 209 5.14 -4.81 10.67
C THR A 209 3.77 -4.66 10.02
N VAL A 210 2.76 -4.41 10.83
CA VAL A 210 1.40 -4.12 10.40
C VAL A 210 1.06 -2.72 10.78
N ASP A 211 0.63 -1.96 9.80
CA ASP A 211 0.05 -0.63 9.96
C ASP A 211 -1.45 -0.78 10.23
N CYS A 212 -1.87 -0.43 11.45
CA CYS A 212 -3.27 -0.49 11.85
C CYS A 212 -3.92 0.88 11.73
N HIS A 213 -3.78 1.54 10.57
CA HIS A 213 -4.40 2.83 10.33
C HIS A 213 -5.94 2.73 10.29
N ASN A 214 -6.61 3.79 10.68
CA ASN A 214 -8.06 3.82 10.87
C ASN A 214 -8.72 5.14 10.45
N ALA A 215 -7.94 6.09 9.95
CA ALA A 215 -8.42 7.38 9.51
C ALA A 215 -7.66 7.85 8.26
N MET A 216 -8.36 8.46 7.32
CA MET A 216 -7.79 9.03 6.11
C MET A 216 -7.49 10.51 6.33
N GLY A 217 -6.29 10.98 5.94
CA GLY A 217 -5.87 12.38 6.07
C GLY A 217 -5.43 12.80 7.48
N GLU A 218 -5.31 11.86 8.42
CA GLU A 218 -4.78 12.12 9.76
C GLU A 218 -3.33 11.63 9.87
N GLU A 219 -2.40 12.42 9.35
CA GLU A 219 -0.98 12.10 9.43
C GLU A 219 -0.50 11.93 10.89
N ILE A 220 0.39 10.97 11.09
CA ILE A 220 0.99 10.74 12.40
C ILE A 220 1.86 11.95 12.81
N SER A 221 1.61 12.50 14.00
CA SER A 221 2.44 13.58 14.52
C SER A 221 3.86 13.10 14.83
N LYS A 222 4.82 14.02 14.82
CA LYS A 222 6.22 13.67 15.16
C LYS A 222 6.32 13.04 16.55
N GLU A 223 5.59 13.57 17.52
CA GLU A 223 5.58 13.06 18.90
C GLU A 223 4.98 11.64 18.97
N ASP A 224 3.81 11.43 18.36
CA ASP A 224 3.16 10.12 18.31
C ASP A 224 4.04 9.07 17.56
N GLY A 225 4.76 9.50 16.51
CA GLY A 225 5.72 8.65 15.79
C GLY A 225 6.93 8.27 16.63
N GLU A 226 7.50 9.22 17.40
CA GLU A 226 8.59 8.93 18.34
C GLU A 226 8.16 7.96 19.44
N ASP A 227 6.95 8.14 19.98
CA ASP A 227 6.41 7.24 20.99
C ASP A 227 6.11 5.84 20.43
N MET A 228 5.63 5.76 19.20
CA MET A 228 5.43 4.48 18.51
C MET A 228 6.74 3.74 18.27
N LEU A 229 7.81 4.43 17.86
CA LEU A 229 9.14 3.84 17.74
C LEU A 229 9.67 3.33 19.08
N LYS A 230 9.51 4.09 20.17
CA LYS A 230 9.88 3.66 21.51
C LYS A 230 9.09 2.42 21.94
N ALA A 231 7.76 2.42 21.70
CA ALA A 231 6.90 1.28 22.01
C ALA A 231 7.29 0.04 21.23
N ALA A 232 7.59 0.17 19.91
CA ALA A 232 8.04 -0.93 19.07
C ALA A 232 9.37 -1.52 19.55
N LYS A 233 10.35 -0.68 19.87
CA LYS A 233 11.65 -1.11 20.40
C LYS A 233 11.50 -1.84 21.74
N SER A 234 10.69 -1.30 22.67
CA SER A 234 10.39 -1.96 23.95
C SER A 234 9.64 -3.27 23.79
N CYS A 235 8.75 -3.36 22.81
CA CYS A 235 8.04 -4.59 22.49
C CYS A 235 9.02 -5.67 22.00
N LEU A 236 9.93 -5.33 21.07
CA LEU A 236 10.99 -6.23 20.60
C LEU A 236 11.88 -6.71 21.75
N ASP A 237 12.28 -5.83 22.66
CA ASP A 237 13.09 -6.21 23.84
C ASP A 237 12.35 -7.19 24.75
N SER A 238 11.05 -7.00 24.92
CA SER A 238 10.20 -7.89 25.72
C SER A 238 10.00 -9.26 25.08
N LEU A 239 10.06 -9.35 23.75
CA LEU A 239 9.95 -10.61 23.01
C LEU A 239 11.21 -11.47 23.09
N ILE A 240 12.40 -10.89 23.34
CA ILE A 240 13.67 -11.66 23.52
C ILE A 240 13.61 -12.56 24.75
N THR A 241 12.82 -12.19 25.74
CA THR A 241 12.74 -12.91 27.03
C THR A 241 11.68 -14.01 27.06
N LYS A 242 10.98 -14.24 25.92
CA LYS A 242 9.91 -15.24 25.76
C LYS A 242 10.40 -16.48 25.03
#